data_80bd08a8f5c6066420f4d124cbf8922b
#
_entry.id   80bd08a8f5c6066420f4d124cbf8922b
#
_cell.length_a   1.000
_cell.length_b   1.000
_cell.length_c   1.000
_cell.angle_alpha   90.00
_cell.angle_beta   90.00
_cell.angle_gamma   90.00
#
_symmetry.space_group_name_H-M   'P 1'
#
loop_
_entity.id
_entity.type
_entity.pdbx_description
1 polymer ?
#
loop_
_entity_poly.entity_id
_entity_poly.type
_entity_poly.pdbx_seq_one_letter_code
_entity_poly.pdbx_strand_id
1 'polypeptide(L)'
;LFELRGEMSLLKTVLPNVVQSIRAFRVADLQDEAARLGQHFLYAYCADALTKQQVLAGIAEAFHFPKHFGKNFDALADCLTDLTFKAGPQPGFLVVLEQIPNTPKFDKEARETLLDVFRDAADFWGEKKVPFRVFYSFQ
;
A
#
# COMPACT_ATOMS: atom_id res chain seq x y z
N LEU A 1 29.33 4.26 12.89
CA LEU A 1 28.26 5.25 12.94
C LEU A 1 27.28 5.07 11.80
N PHE A 2 27.77 4.73 10.64
CA PHE A 2 26.89 4.58 9.48
C PHE A 2 26.02 3.33 9.59
N GLU A 3 26.61 2.29 10.16
CA GLU A 3 25.85 1.07 10.46
C GLU A 3 24.75 1.38 11.44
N LEU A 4 25.01 2.25 12.40
CA LEU A 4 23.99 2.64 13.35
C LEU A 4 22.82 3.34 12.68
N ARG A 5 23.08 4.15 11.66
CA ARG A 5 22.01 4.78 10.92
C ARG A 5 21.13 3.76 10.21
N GLY A 6 21.76 2.71 9.63
CA GLY A 6 20.99 1.62 9.04
C GLY A 6 20.15 0.89 10.08
N GLU A 7 20.73 0.66 11.27
CA GLU A 7 20.02 0.03 12.36
C GLU A 7 18.90 0.90 12.89
N MET A 8 19.02 2.21 12.74
CA MET A 8 18.02 3.17 13.19
C MET A 8 17.00 3.51 12.12
N SER A 9 17.01 2.77 11.02
CA SER A 9 15.97 2.93 10.00
C SER A 9 14.60 2.75 10.63
N LEU A 10 13.65 3.59 10.21
CA LEU A 10 12.27 3.52 10.66
C LEU A 10 11.68 2.12 10.46
N LEU A 11 12.12 1.41 9.42
CA LEU A 11 11.57 0.12 9.02
C LEU A 11 12.39 -1.07 9.49
N LYS A 12 13.39 -0.89 10.34
CA LYS A 12 14.29 -1.99 10.71
C LYS A 12 13.58 -3.15 11.41
N THR A 13 12.47 -2.87 12.09
CA THR A 13 11.67 -3.89 12.78
C THR A 13 10.49 -4.36 11.95
N VAL A 14 10.34 -3.86 10.73
CA VAL A 14 9.22 -4.19 9.85
C VAL A 14 9.70 -5.18 8.80
N LEU A 15 8.98 -6.28 8.65
CA LEU A 15 9.29 -7.27 7.61
C LEU A 15 9.23 -6.62 6.23
N PRO A 16 10.03 -7.11 5.27
CA PRO A 16 10.09 -6.47 3.95
C PRO A 16 8.82 -6.61 3.12
N ASN A 17 7.98 -7.62 3.41
CA ASN A 17 6.73 -7.84 2.67
C ASN A 17 5.64 -8.11 3.70
N VAL A 18 4.88 -7.06 4.02
CA VAL A 18 3.93 -7.11 5.13
C VAL A 18 2.81 -6.11 4.92
N VAL A 19 1.64 -6.45 5.47
CA VAL A 19 0.51 -5.53 5.58
C VAL A 19 0.21 -5.39 7.06
N GLN A 20 0.35 -4.17 7.60
CA GLN A 20 0.16 -3.96 9.02
C GLN A 20 -0.48 -2.61 9.31
N SER A 21 -1.06 -2.49 10.51
CA SER A 21 -1.60 -1.23 10.98
C SER A 21 -0.48 -0.19 11.11
N ILE A 22 -0.77 1.04 10.75
CA ILE A 22 0.22 2.13 10.79
C ILE A 22 0.68 2.46 12.22
N ARG A 23 -0.21 2.28 13.22
CA ARG A 23 0.08 2.47 14.65
C ARG A 23 0.78 3.79 14.93
N ALA A 24 2.02 3.73 15.43
CA ALA A 24 2.80 4.90 15.82
C ALA A 24 3.54 5.55 14.65
N PHE A 25 3.57 4.93 13.48
CA PHE A 25 4.19 5.55 12.32
C PHE A 25 3.35 6.71 11.81
N ARG A 26 4.00 7.76 11.34
CA ARG A 26 3.33 8.89 10.70
C ARG A 26 3.54 8.82 9.20
N VAL A 27 2.51 9.23 8.44
CA VAL A 27 2.57 9.17 6.97
C VAL A 27 3.77 9.94 6.44
N ALA A 28 4.03 11.14 6.96
CA ALA A 28 5.17 11.95 6.50
C ALA A 28 6.51 11.24 6.73
N ASP A 29 6.65 10.55 7.86
CA ASP A 29 7.87 9.80 8.16
C ASP A 29 8.05 8.61 7.21
N LEU A 30 6.95 7.92 6.89
CA LEU A 30 6.98 6.82 5.94
C LEU A 30 7.33 7.29 4.54
N GLN A 31 6.80 8.44 4.13
CA GLN A 31 7.14 9.03 2.84
C GLN A 31 8.63 9.38 2.75
N ASP A 32 9.17 9.99 3.80
CA ASP A 32 10.59 10.33 3.87
C ASP A 32 11.46 9.07 3.82
N GLU A 33 11.04 8.02 4.52
CA GLU A 33 11.79 6.77 4.52
C GLU A 33 11.77 6.10 3.15
N ALA A 34 10.64 6.12 2.46
CA ALA A 34 10.56 5.60 1.10
C ALA A 34 11.52 6.35 0.18
N ALA A 35 11.57 7.67 0.29
CA ALA A 35 12.50 8.49 -0.50
C ALA A 35 13.95 8.13 -0.19
N ARG A 36 14.28 7.96 1.11
CA ARG A 36 15.62 7.61 1.54
C ARG A 36 16.06 6.25 0.98
N LEU A 37 15.13 5.30 0.91
CA LEU A 37 15.39 3.95 0.40
C LEU A 37 15.27 3.85 -1.11
N GLY A 38 14.85 4.92 -1.79
CA GLY A 38 14.61 4.90 -3.22
C GLY A 38 13.39 4.05 -3.61
N GLN A 39 12.49 3.81 -2.67
CA GLN A 39 11.30 3.00 -2.92
C GLN A 39 10.14 3.85 -3.42
N HIS A 40 9.30 3.25 -4.25
CA HIS A 40 8.13 3.92 -4.78
C HIS A 40 7.06 4.05 -3.69
N PHE A 41 6.62 5.28 -3.41
CA PHE A 41 5.64 5.56 -2.38
C PHE A 41 4.26 5.69 -2.99
N LEU A 42 3.33 4.86 -2.51
CA LEU A 42 1.94 4.84 -2.98
C LEU A 42 1.02 5.18 -1.82
N TYR A 43 0.36 6.32 -1.90
CA TYR A 43 -0.46 6.82 -0.81
C TYR A 43 -1.88 7.04 -1.27
N ALA A 44 -2.85 6.47 -0.57
CA ALA A 44 -4.27 6.69 -0.79
C ALA A 44 -4.94 7.14 0.51
N TYR A 45 -5.60 8.29 0.47
CA TYR A 45 -6.43 8.79 1.56
C TYR A 45 -7.87 8.37 1.29
N CYS A 46 -8.43 7.52 2.12
CA CYS A 46 -9.70 6.85 1.84
C CYS A 46 -10.88 7.42 2.63
N ALA A 47 -10.66 8.45 3.44
CA ALA A 47 -11.68 8.95 4.38
C ALA A 47 -12.96 9.45 3.69
N ASP A 48 -12.85 9.95 2.47
CA ASP A 48 -13.99 10.51 1.74
C ASP A 48 -14.79 9.44 0.99
N ALA A 49 -14.29 8.22 0.92
CA ALA A 49 -14.97 7.13 0.23
C ALA A 49 -16.01 6.50 1.16
N LEU A 50 -17.19 6.22 0.64
CA LEU A 50 -18.29 5.62 1.41
C LEU A 50 -18.64 4.22 0.92
N THR A 51 -18.28 3.89 -0.31
CA THR A 51 -18.64 2.63 -0.95
C THR A 51 -17.42 1.90 -1.47
N LYS A 52 -17.57 0.61 -1.73
CA LYS A 52 -16.50 -0.19 -2.35
C LYS A 52 -16.02 0.45 -3.66
N GLN A 53 -16.94 0.91 -4.49
CA GLN A 53 -16.61 1.55 -5.76
C GLN A 53 -15.74 2.79 -5.55
N GLN A 54 -16.09 3.61 -4.56
CA GLN A 54 -15.35 4.84 -4.27
C GLN A 54 -13.98 4.55 -3.68
N VAL A 55 -13.86 3.52 -2.83
CA VAL A 55 -12.57 3.12 -2.29
C VAL A 55 -11.64 2.68 -3.41
N LEU A 56 -12.13 1.80 -4.28
CA LEU A 56 -11.33 1.28 -5.39
C LEU A 56 -10.97 2.37 -6.39
N ALA A 57 -11.92 3.27 -6.70
CA ALA A 57 -11.65 4.41 -7.59
C ALA A 57 -10.60 5.35 -6.99
N GLY A 58 -10.67 5.61 -5.68
CA GLY A 58 -9.69 6.47 -5.01
C GLY A 58 -8.29 5.88 -5.03
N ILE A 59 -8.17 4.57 -4.80
CA ILE A 59 -6.88 3.88 -4.88
C ILE A 59 -6.34 3.92 -6.30
N ALA A 60 -7.20 3.64 -7.29
CA ALA A 60 -6.80 3.65 -8.69
C ALA A 60 -6.28 5.02 -9.13
N GLU A 61 -6.94 6.09 -8.70
CA GLU A 61 -6.50 7.44 -8.99
C GLU A 61 -5.17 7.76 -8.31
N ALA A 62 -5.08 7.45 -7.01
CA ALA A 62 -3.87 7.75 -6.23
C ALA A 62 -2.66 6.98 -6.74
N PHE A 63 -2.86 5.75 -7.22
CA PHE A 63 -1.76 4.89 -7.67
C PHE A 63 -1.56 4.96 -9.18
N HIS A 64 -2.31 5.82 -9.88
CA HIS A 64 -2.20 6.02 -11.33
C HIS A 64 -2.44 4.74 -12.13
N PHE A 65 -3.46 3.98 -11.75
CA PHE A 65 -3.86 2.79 -12.50
C PHE A 65 -4.43 3.18 -13.87
N PRO A 66 -4.45 2.26 -14.83
CA PRO A 66 -5.03 2.56 -16.15
C PRO A 66 -6.48 3.01 -16.05
N LYS A 67 -6.91 3.86 -16.99
CA LYS A 67 -8.27 4.41 -17.00
C LYS A 67 -9.34 3.34 -17.12
N HIS A 68 -8.99 2.20 -17.72
CA HIS A 68 -9.93 1.08 -17.89
C HIS A 68 -9.98 0.15 -16.67
N PHE A 69 -9.45 0.59 -15.54
CA PHE A 69 -9.49 -0.16 -14.30
C PHE A 69 -10.92 -0.57 -13.95
N GLY A 70 -11.13 -1.87 -13.66
CA GLY A 70 -12.46 -2.44 -13.52
C GLY A 70 -13.17 -2.21 -12.19
N LYS A 71 -12.59 -1.46 -11.25
CA LYS A 71 -13.16 -1.12 -9.93
C LYS A 71 -13.70 -2.34 -9.17
N ASN A 72 -12.93 -3.42 -9.19
CA ASN A 72 -13.22 -4.61 -8.38
C ASN A 72 -11.90 -5.13 -7.79
N PHE A 73 -12.02 -6.07 -6.85
CA PHE A 73 -10.83 -6.58 -6.17
C PHE A 73 -9.90 -7.38 -7.10
N ASP A 74 -10.45 -8.06 -8.10
CA ASP A 74 -9.62 -8.78 -9.08
C ASP A 74 -8.79 -7.82 -9.90
N ALA A 75 -9.38 -6.72 -10.35
CA ALA A 75 -8.65 -5.69 -11.09
C ALA A 75 -7.59 -5.04 -10.22
N LEU A 76 -7.89 -4.82 -8.93
CA LEU A 76 -6.91 -4.29 -7.98
C LEU A 76 -5.72 -5.25 -7.84
N ALA A 77 -5.99 -6.55 -7.69
CA ALA A 77 -4.92 -7.54 -7.58
C ALA A 77 -4.02 -7.52 -8.82
N ASP A 78 -4.61 -7.46 -10.01
CA ASP A 78 -3.85 -7.41 -11.26
C ASP A 78 -2.97 -6.17 -11.32
N CYS A 79 -3.51 -5.01 -10.97
CA CYS A 79 -2.75 -3.76 -11.00
C CYS A 79 -1.62 -3.74 -9.97
N LEU A 80 -1.85 -4.29 -8.78
CA LEU A 80 -0.82 -4.31 -7.73
C LEU A 80 0.36 -5.21 -8.09
N THR A 81 0.15 -6.22 -8.93
CA THR A 81 1.23 -7.09 -9.36
C THR A 81 1.87 -6.63 -10.67
N ASP A 82 1.42 -5.49 -11.20
CA ASP A 82 1.95 -4.91 -12.44
C ASP A 82 2.42 -3.47 -12.23
N LEU A 83 2.88 -3.13 -11.04
CA LEU A 83 3.26 -1.76 -10.68
C LEU A 83 4.45 -1.23 -11.47
N THR A 84 5.28 -2.11 -12.02
CA THR A 84 6.44 -1.68 -12.79
C THR A 84 6.10 -1.32 -14.23
N PHE A 85 4.87 -1.51 -14.66
CA PHE A 85 4.47 -1.25 -16.05
C PHE A 85 4.73 0.20 -16.46
N LYS A 86 4.34 1.17 -15.62
CA LYS A 86 4.58 2.58 -15.91
C LYS A 86 5.82 3.13 -15.22
N ALA A 87 6.04 2.70 -13.99
CA ALA A 87 7.11 3.26 -13.17
C ALA A 87 8.48 2.65 -13.47
N GLY A 88 8.52 1.53 -14.20
CA GLY A 88 9.74 0.77 -14.41
C GLY A 88 10.14 -0.02 -13.16
N PRO A 89 11.24 -0.76 -13.22
CA PRO A 89 11.70 -1.52 -12.06
C PRO A 89 11.96 -0.63 -10.85
N GLN A 90 11.50 -1.06 -9.69
CA GLN A 90 11.65 -0.31 -8.44
C GLN A 90 12.37 -1.15 -7.42
N PRO A 91 13.22 -0.54 -6.55
CA PRO A 91 13.88 -1.28 -5.48
C PRO A 91 12.93 -1.73 -4.39
N GLY A 92 11.70 -1.21 -4.39
CA GLY A 92 10.67 -1.61 -3.46
C GLY A 92 9.49 -0.67 -3.53
N PHE A 93 8.44 -1.01 -2.80
CA PHE A 93 7.20 -0.23 -2.72
C PHE A 93 6.84 -0.03 -1.26
N LEU A 94 6.43 1.19 -0.92
CA LEU A 94 5.88 1.49 0.38
C LEU A 94 4.49 2.08 0.17
N VAL A 95 3.48 1.41 0.68
CA VAL A 95 2.07 1.75 0.45
C VAL A 95 1.45 2.22 1.75
N VAL A 96 0.69 3.30 1.70
CA VAL A 96 -0.11 3.77 2.83
C VAL A 96 -1.56 3.88 2.39
N LEU A 97 -2.45 3.21 3.14
CA LEU A 97 -3.90 3.30 2.97
C LEU A 97 -4.45 3.94 4.23
N GLU A 98 -4.71 5.24 4.16
CA GLU A 98 -5.10 6.01 5.34
C GLU A 98 -6.61 6.18 5.42
N GLN A 99 -7.16 5.91 6.61
CA GLN A 99 -8.57 6.13 6.91
C GLN A 99 -9.52 5.28 6.06
N ILE A 100 -9.22 3.98 5.96
CA ILE A 100 -10.11 3.06 5.26
C ILE A 100 -11.50 3.14 5.90
N PRO A 101 -12.58 3.36 5.12
CA PRO A 101 -13.89 3.63 5.68
C PRO A 101 -14.50 2.43 6.40
N ASN A 102 -15.43 2.73 7.30
CA ASN A 102 -16.20 1.75 8.05
C ASN A 102 -17.68 2.12 7.89
N THR A 103 -18.26 1.75 6.78
CA THR A 103 -19.64 2.08 6.43
C THR A 103 -20.42 0.80 6.09
N PRO A 104 -21.76 0.82 6.06
CA PRO A 104 -22.54 -0.34 5.62
C PRO A 104 -22.19 -0.80 4.21
N LYS A 105 -21.71 0.10 3.34
CA LYS A 105 -21.36 -0.23 1.97
C LYS A 105 -19.85 -0.55 1.82
N PHE A 106 -19.12 -0.46 2.91
CA PHE A 106 -17.74 -0.94 2.98
C PHE A 106 -17.52 -1.52 4.36
N ASP A 107 -18.10 -2.66 4.59
CA ASP A 107 -18.17 -3.32 5.88
C ASP A 107 -16.89 -4.09 6.21
N LYS A 108 -16.92 -4.82 7.33
CA LYS A 108 -15.76 -5.58 7.78
C LYS A 108 -15.29 -6.59 6.74
N GLU A 109 -16.23 -7.27 6.07
CA GLU A 109 -15.87 -8.25 5.04
C GLU A 109 -15.13 -7.57 3.88
N ALA A 110 -15.65 -6.43 3.42
CA ALA A 110 -15.00 -5.68 2.34
C ALA A 110 -13.61 -5.20 2.75
N ARG A 111 -13.47 -4.70 3.99
CA ARG A 111 -12.16 -4.26 4.49
C ARG A 111 -11.17 -5.41 4.55
N GLU A 112 -11.59 -6.58 5.03
CA GLU A 112 -10.72 -7.74 5.10
C GLU A 112 -10.32 -8.21 3.71
N THR A 113 -11.25 -8.19 2.76
CA THR A 113 -10.94 -8.55 1.37
C THR A 113 -9.92 -7.59 0.77
N LEU A 114 -10.10 -6.29 1.01
CA LEU A 114 -9.13 -5.29 0.55
C LEU A 114 -7.73 -5.58 1.07
N LEU A 115 -7.61 -5.82 2.38
CA LEU A 115 -6.31 -6.10 2.99
C LEU A 115 -5.72 -7.42 2.48
N ASP A 116 -6.55 -8.43 2.23
CA ASP A 116 -6.08 -9.70 1.67
C ASP A 116 -5.50 -9.52 0.27
N VAL A 117 -6.10 -8.66 -0.54
CA VAL A 117 -5.55 -8.35 -1.87
C VAL A 117 -4.14 -7.76 -1.74
N PHE A 118 -3.95 -6.86 -0.79
CA PHE A 118 -2.62 -6.28 -0.54
C PHE A 118 -1.65 -7.30 0.05
N ARG A 119 -2.12 -8.22 0.90
CA ARG A 119 -1.28 -9.30 1.42
C ARG A 119 -0.79 -10.21 0.30
N ASP A 120 -1.68 -10.56 -0.62
CA ASP A 120 -1.31 -11.37 -1.78
C ASP A 120 -0.30 -10.65 -2.66
N ALA A 121 -0.46 -9.34 -2.83
CA ALA A 121 0.51 -8.53 -3.56
C ALA A 121 1.86 -8.51 -2.87
N ALA A 122 1.88 -8.38 -1.54
CA ALA A 122 3.12 -8.41 -0.76
C ALA A 122 3.85 -9.75 -0.95
N ASP A 123 3.11 -10.85 -0.95
CA ASP A 123 3.68 -12.18 -1.19
C ASP A 123 4.22 -12.30 -2.60
N PHE A 124 3.48 -11.82 -3.59
CA PHE A 124 3.92 -11.83 -4.98
C PHE A 124 5.28 -11.12 -5.14
N TRP A 125 5.40 -9.91 -4.60
CA TRP A 125 6.64 -9.16 -4.69
C TRP A 125 7.74 -9.77 -3.84
N GLY A 126 7.38 -10.39 -2.71
CA GLY A 126 8.33 -11.09 -1.86
C GLY A 126 9.01 -12.25 -2.57
N GLU A 127 8.29 -12.99 -3.41
CA GLU A 127 8.86 -14.05 -4.21
C GLU A 127 9.88 -13.52 -5.23
N LYS A 128 9.70 -12.27 -5.65
CA LYS A 128 10.63 -11.58 -6.55
C LYS A 128 11.73 -10.85 -5.79
N LYS A 129 11.74 -10.96 -4.46
CA LYS A 129 12.70 -10.30 -3.56
C LYS A 129 12.63 -8.77 -3.68
N VAL A 130 11.43 -8.25 -3.91
CA VAL A 130 11.15 -6.82 -3.94
C VAL A 130 10.32 -6.49 -2.71
N PRO A 131 10.81 -5.62 -1.82
CA PRO A 131 10.03 -5.21 -0.64
C PRO A 131 8.71 -4.56 -1.06
N PHE A 132 7.64 -4.93 -0.36
CA PHE A 132 6.32 -4.37 -0.59
C PHE A 132 5.62 -4.28 0.77
N ARG A 133 5.72 -3.11 1.39
CA ARG A 133 5.17 -2.87 2.73
C ARG A 133 3.92 -2.03 2.62
N VAL A 134 2.89 -2.43 3.35
CA VAL A 134 1.62 -1.71 3.39
C VAL A 134 1.31 -1.34 4.83
N PHE A 135 1.03 -0.06 5.04
CA PHE A 135 0.59 0.47 6.33
C PHE A 135 -0.81 1.02 6.16
N TYR A 136 -1.72 0.63 7.04
CA TYR A 136 -3.11 1.05 6.91
C TYR A 136 -3.67 1.59 8.23
N SER A 137 -4.69 2.42 8.13
CA SER A 137 -5.51 2.82 9.26
C SER A 137 -6.99 2.77 8.86
N PHE A 138 -7.85 2.55 9.83
CA PHE A 138 -9.29 2.60 9.66
C PHE A 138 -9.84 3.91 10.22
N GLN A 139 -10.99 4.31 9.70
CA GLN A 139 -11.76 5.40 10.29
C GLN A 139 -12.26 5.03 11.68
#